data_22873fb11a848fc3f964814a37129554
#
_entry.id   22873fb11a848fc3f964814a37129554
#
_cell.length_a   1.000
_cell.length_b   1.000
_cell.length_c   1.000
_cell.angle_alpha   90.00
_cell.angle_beta   90.00
_cell.angle_gamma   90.00
#
_symmetry.space_group_name_H-M   'P 1'
#
loop_
_entity.id
_entity.type
_entity.pdbx_description
1 polymer ?
#
loop_
_entity_poly.entity_id
_entity_poly.type
_entity_poly.pdbx_seq_one_letter_code
_entity_poly.pdbx_strand_id
1 'polypeptide(L)'
;MAEMLSGAGGSPFGQAGLRLGGAGGAATGQPAHMASAFQTGTMPGVNLGVNGAIGMNTGTGSVLLVSNMDENLTECDHLFVLFGVYGDVQRVKILFNKKDTALVQMSEPQQALLAMNHLDKTKLWGKAIRVMPSKHTTVQLPKDGQPDAGLTKDYGNSNLHRFKKPDSKNFSHIYPPSSMLHLSNIPKSIKIPDLQAVFGNIGLDVQSFNFFPKDRKMALVELANVDEAIKALIKLHNYQLSETSHLRVSFAKPSISYS
;
A
#
# COMPACT_ATOMS: atom_id res chain seq x y z
N MET A 1 46.59 -4.61 49.11
CA MET A 1 46.60 -5.99 49.58
C MET A 1 45.78 -6.76 48.57
N ALA A 2 46.36 -7.36 47.54
CA ALA A 2 47.04 -8.66 47.52
C ALA A 2 45.99 -9.76 47.77
N GLU A 3 45.80 -10.79 46.99
CA GLU A 3 46.55 -11.60 46.01
C GLU A 3 45.52 -12.60 45.45
N MET A 4 45.51 -12.91 44.19
CA MET A 4 46.15 -14.00 43.45
C MET A 4 45.80 -15.45 43.86
N LEU A 5 45.44 -16.26 42.86
CA LEU A 5 45.92 -17.55 42.37
C LEU A 5 44.76 -18.40 41.86
N SER A 6 44.63 -18.79 40.64
CA SER A 6 45.32 -19.68 39.70
C SER A 6 44.98 -21.17 39.86
N GLY A 7 44.74 -21.89 38.76
CA GLY A 7 44.80 -23.34 38.56
C GLY A 7 43.76 -23.82 37.59
N ALA A 8 43.90 -24.11 36.37
CA ALA A 8 44.76 -24.99 35.55
C ALA A 8 44.36 -26.47 35.60
N GLY A 9 44.12 -27.03 34.38
CA GLY A 9 44.18 -28.47 34.04
C GLY A 9 42.84 -29.00 33.53
N GLY A 10 42.66 -29.66 32.41
CA GLY A 10 43.54 -30.32 31.48
C GLY A 10 42.69 -31.28 30.68
N SER A 11 42.90 -31.34 29.38
CA SER A 11 42.39 -32.39 28.46
C SER A 11 42.98 -33.75 28.85
N PRO A 12 42.59 -34.92 28.30
CA PRO A 12 42.80 -35.23 26.89
C PRO A 12 41.91 -36.33 26.22
N PHE A 13 42.03 -36.40 24.88
CA PHE A 13 42.10 -37.57 23.98
C PHE A 13 40.86 -38.43 23.69
N GLY A 14 40.66 -38.66 22.40
CA GLY A 14 40.00 -39.82 21.82
C GLY A 14 39.74 -39.67 20.31
N GLN A 15 40.69 -40.14 19.59
CA GLN A 15 40.94 -40.23 18.17
C GLN A 15 40.21 -41.45 17.54
N ALA A 16 40.02 -41.38 16.23
CA ALA A 16 39.96 -42.43 15.20
C ALA A 16 38.61 -42.45 14.47
N GLY A 17 38.50 -42.46 13.19
CA GLY A 17 39.41 -42.58 12.10
C GLY A 17 38.71 -43.03 10.83
N LEU A 18 39.23 -42.58 9.67
CA LEU A 18 39.31 -43.25 8.35
C LEU A 18 38.07 -43.26 7.44
N ARG A 19 38.16 -42.59 6.35
CA ARG A 19 38.66 -42.80 4.96
C ARG A 19 37.55 -43.09 3.95
N LEU A 20 37.56 -42.47 2.90
CA LEU A 20 37.98 -42.40 1.49
C LEU A 20 36.76 -42.18 0.61
N GLY A 21 36.77 -41.39 -0.34
CA GLY A 21 37.32 -41.04 -1.60
C GLY A 21 36.21 -40.41 -2.41
N GLY A 22 36.39 -39.54 -3.31
CA GLY A 22 37.29 -39.25 -4.31
C GLY A 22 36.72 -38.30 -5.32
N ALA A 23 37.56 -37.44 -5.88
CA ALA A 23 37.52 -36.81 -7.21
C ALA A 23 36.29 -35.86 -7.49
N GLY A 24 36.48 -34.54 -7.62
CA GLY A 24 37.11 -33.92 -8.75
C GLY A 24 36.11 -33.02 -9.45
N GLY A 25 36.36 -31.70 -9.53
CA GLY A 25 35.58 -30.82 -10.41
C GLY A 25 35.56 -29.37 -9.93
N ALA A 26 36.62 -28.63 -10.29
CA ALA A 26 36.59 -27.18 -10.20
C ALA A 26 35.57 -26.59 -11.17
N ALA A 27 34.66 -25.77 -10.69
CA ALA A 27 33.87 -24.87 -11.53
C ALA A 27 33.70 -23.55 -10.80
N THR A 28 34.30 -22.54 -11.34
CA THR A 28 34.18 -21.13 -11.06
C THR A 28 32.72 -20.70 -11.08
N GLY A 29 32.16 -20.33 -9.93
CA GLY A 29 30.81 -19.83 -9.83
C GLY A 29 30.82 -18.32 -9.69
N GLN A 30 30.29 -17.64 -10.70
CA GLN A 30 29.83 -16.25 -10.61
C GLN A 30 28.65 -16.12 -9.66
N PRO A 31 28.49 -14.99 -8.96
CA PRO A 31 27.30 -14.76 -8.13
C PRO A 31 26.10 -14.57 -9.04
N ALA A 32 25.18 -15.50 -8.98
CA ALA A 32 23.89 -15.40 -9.61
C ALA A 32 23.08 -14.29 -8.94
N HIS A 33 22.64 -13.33 -9.74
CA HIS A 33 21.61 -12.38 -9.44
C HIS A 33 20.36 -13.13 -8.94
N MET A 34 19.93 -12.83 -7.71
CA MET A 34 18.62 -13.24 -7.22
C MET A 34 17.54 -12.37 -7.88
N ALA A 35 17.17 -12.73 -9.09
CA ALA A 35 15.90 -12.42 -9.67
C ALA A 35 15.05 -13.67 -9.48
N SER A 36 14.05 -13.60 -8.66
CA SER A 36 12.86 -14.46 -8.66
C SER A 36 12.44 -14.86 -7.26
N ALA A 37 11.41 -14.25 -6.79
CA ALA A 37 10.47 -14.90 -5.90
C ALA A 37 9.09 -14.24 -6.07
N PHE A 38 8.57 -14.16 -7.29
CA PHE A 38 7.15 -14.20 -7.51
C PHE A 38 6.74 -15.65 -7.72
N GLN A 39 6.73 -16.40 -6.63
CA GLN A 39 6.07 -17.68 -6.60
C GLN A 39 4.57 -17.39 -6.56
N THR A 40 3.87 -17.82 -7.61
CA THR A 40 2.43 -17.80 -7.81
C THR A 40 1.72 -18.47 -6.62
N GLY A 41 1.50 -17.70 -5.56
CA GLY A 41 0.52 -18.01 -4.54
C GLY A 41 -0.85 -17.79 -5.16
N THR A 42 -1.54 -18.88 -5.48
CA THR A 42 -2.90 -18.89 -6.00
C THR A 42 -3.82 -18.13 -5.05
N MET A 43 -4.18 -16.90 -5.40
CA MET A 43 -5.24 -16.15 -4.73
C MET A 43 -6.57 -16.84 -5.07
N PRO A 44 -7.40 -17.25 -4.07
CA PRO A 44 -8.72 -17.76 -4.36
C PRO A 44 -9.61 -16.61 -4.86
N GLY A 45 -9.96 -16.62 -6.13
CA GLY A 45 -10.98 -15.74 -6.69
C GLY A 45 -10.61 -14.87 -7.90
N VAL A 46 -9.39 -14.96 -8.45
CA VAL A 46 -9.07 -14.31 -9.72
C VAL A 46 -8.78 -15.39 -10.76
N ASN A 47 -9.80 -15.77 -11.48
CA ASN A 47 -9.67 -16.61 -12.67
C ASN A 47 -9.11 -15.77 -13.82
N LEU A 48 -7.79 -15.72 -13.94
CA LEU A 48 -7.11 -15.22 -15.13
C LEU A 48 -7.22 -16.27 -16.22
N GLY A 49 -8.35 -16.30 -16.90
CA GLY A 49 -8.53 -17.06 -18.12
C GLY A 49 -7.53 -16.57 -19.18
N VAL A 50 -6.42 -17.30 -19.28
CA VAL A 50 -5.44 -17.13 -20.37
C VAL A 50 -5.98 -17.87 -21.58
N ASN A 51 -6.83 -17.20 -22.37
CA ASN A 51 -7.06 -17.58 -23.77
C ASN A 51 -7.67 -16.39 -24.51
N GLY A 52 -6.82 -15.76 -25.31
CA GLY A 52 -7.19 -14.68 -26.21
C GLY A 52 -5.98 -13.81 -26.52
N ALA A 53 -5.14 -14.29 -27.45
CA ALA A 53 -4.12 -13.47 -28.08
C ALA A 53 -4.78 -12.32 -28.84
N ILE A 54 -5.10 -11.23 -28.15
CA ILE A 54 -5.24 -9.91 -28.73
C ILE A 54 -3.97 -9.19 -28.34
N GLY A 55 -3.15 -8.83 -29.32
CA GLY A 55 -1.93 -8.06 -29.15
C GLY A 55 -2.22 -6.71 -28.49
N MET A 56 -2.45 -6.70 -27.21
CA MET A 56 -2.32 -5.52 -26.39
C MET A 56 -0.83 -5.35 -26.14
N ASN A 57 -0.27 -4.42 -26.89
CA ASN A 57 0.95 -3.74 -26.49
C ASN A 57 0.61 -3.04 -25.15
N THR A 58 0.61 -3.80 -24.06
CA THR A 58 0.54 -3.28 -22.72
C THR A 58 1.88 -2.63 -22.45
N GLY A 59 2.03 -1.40 -22.94
CA GLY A 59 3.00 -0.49 -22.39
C GLY A 59 2.65 -0.36 -20.90
N THR A 60 3.16 -1.28 -20.11
CA THR A 60 2.98 -1.33 -18.66
C THR A 60 3.79 -0.20 -18.04
N GLY A 61 3.36 1.04 -18.32
CA GLY A 61 3.89 2.22 -17.65
C GLY A 61 3.40 2.27 -16.21
N SER A 62 4.15 2.91 -15.35
CA SER A 62 3.75 3.18 -13.96
C SER A 62 2.81 4.38 -13.84
N VAL A 63 2.43 5.04 -14.95
CA VAL A 63 1.55 6.22 -14.95
C VAL A 63 0.15 5.84 -15.38
N LEU A 64 -0.82 6.24 -14.59
CA LEU A 64 -2.25 6.08 -14.83
C LEU A 64 -2.89 7.41 -15.21
N LEU A 65 -3.86 7.36 -16.13
CA LEU A 65 -4.77 8.44 -16.44
C LEU A 65 -6.08 8.20 -15.68
N VAL A 66 -6.41 9.13 -14.81
CA VAL A 66 -7.65 9.13 -14.02
C VAL A 66 -8.56 10.22 -14.58
N SER A 67 -9.80 9.90 -14.93
CA SER A 67 -10.75 10.85 -15.53
C SER A 67 -12.15 10.70 -14.94
N ASN A 68 -13.03 11.65 -15.28
CA ASN A 68 -14.38 11.75 -14.73
C ASN A 68 -14.40 12.01 -13.21
N MET A 69 -13.41 12.76 -12.71
CA MET A 69 -13.37 13.20 -11.33
C MET A 69 -14.29 14.42 -11.11
N ASP A 70 -14.58 14.73 -9.86
CA ASP A 70 -15.14 16.04 -9.52
C ASP A 70 -14.03 17.08 -9.46
N GLU A 71 -14.09 18.09 -10.34
CA GLU A 71 -13.03 19.10 -10.49
C GLU A 71 -12.91 20.07 -9.31
N ASN A 72 -13.98 20.20 -8.50
CA ASN A 72 -14.04 21.10 -7.35
C ASN A 72 -13.68 20.40 -6.03
N LEU A 73 -13.87 19.09 -5.98
CA LEU A 73 -13.69 18.30 -4.77
C LEU A 73 -12.42 17.45 -4.77
N THR A 74 -11.80 17.23 -5.95
CA THR A 74 -10.63 16.35 -6.07
C THR A 74 -9.35 17.14 -6.03
N GLU A 75 -8.47 16.75 -5.12
CA GLU A 75 -7.12 17.30 -4.95
C GLU A 75 -6.06 16.22 -5.13
N CYS A 76 -4.80 16.62 -5.35
CA CYS A 76 -3.68 15.69 -5.47
C CYS A 76 -3.55 14.78 -4.26
N ASP A 77 -3.75 15.30 -3.04
CA ASP A 77 -3.66 14.54 -1.80
C ASP A 77 -4.74 13.47 -1.70
N HIS A 78 -5.94 13.73 -2.22
CA HIS A 78 -7.02 12.75 -2.26
C HIS A 78 -6.66 11.54 -3.12
N LEU A 79 -6.06 11.79 -4.29
CA LEU A 79 -5.58 10.73 -5.20
C LEU A 79 -4.37 10.01 -4.61
N PHE A 80 -3.44 10.73 -3.98
CA PHE A 80 -2.31 10.14 -3.29
C PHE A 80 -2.76 9.12 -2.23
N VAL A 81 -3.74 9.47 -1.40
CA VAL A 81 -4.25 8.59 -0.34
C VAL A 81 -5.00 7.39 -0.93
N LEU A 82 -5.89 7.62 -1.90
CA LEU A 82 -6.73 6.58 -2.48
C LEU A 82 -5.89 5.55 -3.25
N PHE A 83 -5.00 6.00 -4.13
CA PHE A 83 -4.11 5.13 -4.91
C PHE A 83 -3.02 4.51 -4.02
N GLY A 84 -2.62 5.20 -2.96
CA GLY A 84 -1.64 4.75 -1.97
C GLY A 84 -2.03 3.48 -1.20
N VAL A 85 -3.30 3.05 -1.29
CA VAL A 85 -3.74 1.75 -0.77
C VAL A 85 -3.17 0.59 -1.59
N TYR A 86 -2.91 0.82 -2.87
CA TYR A 86 -2.53 -0.21 -3.86
C TYR A 86 -1.05 -0.17 -4.23
N GLY A 87 -0.34 0.87 -3.86
CA GLY A 87 1.09 1.04 -4.17
C GLY A 87 1.62 2.39 -3.72
N ASP A 88 2.90 2.63 -3.91
CA ASP A 88 3.54 3.89 -3.55
C ASP A 88 3.40 4.90 -4.69
N VAL A 89 2.59 5.93 -4.47
CA VAL A 89 2.37 7.02 -5.42
C VAL A 89 3.57 7.96 -5.41
N GLN A 90 4.20 8.16 -6.55
CA GLN A 90 5.34 9.05 -6.70
C GLN A 90 4.93 10.49 -6.98
N ARG A 91 4.02 10.68 -7.94
CA ARG A 91 3.57 12.01 -8.37
C ARG A 91 2.11 11.98 -8.76
N VAL A 92 1.44 13.08 -8.53
CA VAL A 92 0.06 13.33 -8.99
C VAL A 92 0.03 14.68 -9.70
N LYS A 93 -0.59 14.72 -10.88
CA LYS A 93 -0.82 15.95 -11.64
C LYS A 93 -2.26 16.03 -12.11
N ILE A 94 -3.02 16.99 -11.62
CA ILE A 94 -4.33 17.35 -12.16
C ILE A 94 -4.11 18.23 -13.40
N LEU A 95 -4.79 17.93 -14.50
CA LEU A 95 -4.58 18.63 -15.76
C LEU A 95 -5.21 20.02 -15.70
N PHE A 96 -4.42 21.06 -15.98
CA PHE A 96 -4.86 22.46 -15.88
C PHE A 96 -6.09 22.75 -16.75
N ASN A 97 -6.08 22.31 -18.03
CA ASN A 97 -7.16 22.55 -18.98
C ASN A 97 -8.31 21.53 -18.86
N LYS A 98 -8.18 20.52 -18.01
CA LYS A 98 -9.16 19.45 -17.81
C LYS A 98 -9.09 18.92 -16.39
N LYS A 99 -9.63 19.70 -15.45
CA LYS A 99 -9.50 19.45 -14.01
C LYS A 99 -10.24 18.21 -13.52
N ASP A 100 -11.13 17.63 -14.33
CA ASP A 100 -11.74 16.33 -14.08
C ASP A 100 -10.80 15.15 -14.40
N THR A 101 -9.57 15.44 -14.82
CA THR A 101 -8.59 14.45 -15.28
C THR A 101 -7.24 14.66 -14.58
N ALA A 102 -6.60 13.57 -14.15
CA ALA A 102 -5.29 13.58 -13.53
C ALA A 102 -4.38 12.48 -14.07
N LEU A 103 -3.08 12.67 -13.90
CA LEU A 103 -2.06 11.65 -14.03
C LEU A 103 -1.60 11.24 -12.64
N VAL A 104 -1.56 9.94 -12.38
CA VAL A 104 -1.04 9.35 -11.14
C VAL A 104 0.12 8.43 -11.49
N GLN A 105 1.31 8.77 -11.02
CA GLN A 105 2.51 7.97 -11.20
C GLN A 105 2.73 7.09 -9.98
N MET A 106 2.67 5.78 -10.18
CA MET A 106 3.03 4.79 -9.17
C MET A 106 4.53 4.50 -9.21
N SER A 107 5.06 3.89 -8.17
CA SER A 107 6.46 3.47 -8.09
C SER A 107 6.80 2.42 -9.15
N GLU A 108 5.88 1.49 -9.37
CA GLU A 108 6.08 0.34 -10.26
C GLU A 108 4.86 0.05 -11.12
N PRO A 109 5.05 -0.56 -12.32
CA PRO A 109 3.95 -0.93 -13.21
C PRO A 109 2.94 -1.90 -12.58
N GLN A 110 3.39 -2.82 -11.74
CA GLN A 110 2.54 -3.79 -11.06
C GLN A 110 1.58 -3.10 -10.07
N GLN A 111 2.07 -2.07 -9.37
CA GLN A 111 1.25 -1.25 -8.48
C GLN A 111 0.21 -0.44 -9.27
N ALA A 112 0.60 0.09 -10.44
CA ALA A 112 -0.31 0.80 -11.32
C ALA A 112 -1.43 -0.13 -11.84
N LEU A 113 -1.09 -1.34 -12.29
CA LEU A 113 -2.06 -2.34 -12.72
C LEU A 113 -3.02 -2.72 -11.59
N LEU A 114 -2.51 -2.92 -10.39
CA LEU A 114 -3.30 -3.25 -9.20
C LEU A 114 -4.27 -2.12 -8.85
N ALA A 115 -3.80 -0.87 -8.82
CA ALA A 115 -4.63 0.29 -8.56
C ALA A 115 -5.73 0.45 -9.63
N MET A 116 -5.39 0.29 -10.91
CA MET A 116 -6.34 0.33 -12.00
C MET A 116 -7.44 -0.73 -11.85
N ASN A 117 -7.06 -1.98 -11.57
CA ASN A 117 -8.02 -3.08 -11.44
C ASN A 117 -9.02 -2.89 -10.30
N HIS A 118 -8.62 -2.20 -9.25
CA HIS A 118 -9.48 -1.97 -8.09
C HIS A 118 -10.24 -0.64 -8.12
N LEU A 119 -9.69 0.39 -8.77
CA LEU A 119 -10.26 1.73 -8.72
C LEU A 119 -11.02 2.14 -9.99
N ASP A 120 -10.87 1.44 -11.12
CA ASP A 120 -11.69 1.77 -12.32
C ASP A 120 -13.17 1.58 -11.99
N LYS A 121 -13.99 2.59 -12.35
CA LYS A 121 -15.43 2.67 -12.08
C LYS A 121 -15.81 2.83 -10.60
N THR A 122 -14.84 2.98 -9.70
CA THR A 122 -15.13 3.30 -8.30
C THR A 122 -15.66 4.72 -8.21
N LYS A 123 -16.67 4.93 -7.35
CA LYS A 123 -17.20 6.27 -7.11
C LYS A 123 -16.26 7.07 -6.21
N LEU A 124 -15.91 8.26 -6.64
CA LEU A 124 -15.19 9.27 -5.88
C LEU A 124 -16.01 10.56 -5.91
N TRP A 125 -16.47 11.03 -4.77
CA TRP A 125 -17.35 12.19 -4.64
C TRP A 125 -18.62 12.07 -5.52
N GLY A 126 -19.21 10.86 -5.57
CA GLY A 126 -20.43 10.58 -6.33
C GLY A 126 -20.21 10.31 -7.83
N LYS A 127 -19.02 10.57 -8.39
CA LYS A 127 -18.70 10.31 -9.80
C LYS A 127 -17.89 9.03 -9.95
N ALA A 128 -18.29 8.15 -10.86
CA ALA A 128 -17.54 6.93 -11.18
C ALA A 128 -16.29 7.30 -11.98
N ILE A 129 -15.13 7.28 -11.34
CA ILE A 129 -13.86 7.59 -12.00
C ILE A 129 -13.48 6.51 -13.01
N ARG A 130 -12.74 6.91 -14.05
CA ARG A 130 -12.15 5.98 -15.02
C ARG A 130 -10.65 5.98 -14.85
N VAL A 131 -10.09 4.80 -14.67
CA VAL A 131 -8.64 4.60 -14.46
C VAL A 131 -8.10 3.75 -15.59
N MET A 132 -7.16 4.30 -16.36
CA MET A 132 -6.56 3.65 -17.54
C MET A 132 -5.05 3.85 -17.57
N PRO A 133 -4.29 3.01 -18.29
CA PRO A 133 -2.88 3.27 -18.52
C PRO A 133 -2.70 4.60 -19.28
N SER A 134 -1.71 5.38 -18.88
CA SER A 134 -1.35 6.62 -19.58
C SER A 134 -0.34 6.36 -20.69
N LYS A 135 -0.34 7.22 -21.71
CA LYS A 135 0.73 7.27 -22.72
C LYS A 135 2.03 7.90 -22.18
N HIS A 136 1.93 8.61 -21.05
CA HIS A 136 3.08 9.21 -20.40
C HIS A 136 3.84 8.17 -19.58
N THR A 137 5.15 8.19 -19.67
CA THR A 137 6.03 7.30 -18.90
C THR A 137 6.37 7.90 -17.53
N THR A 138 6.31 9.22 -17.40
CA THR A 138 6.56 9.96 -16.16
C THR A 138 5.65 11.18 -16.07
N VAL A 139 5.33 11.59 -14.84
CA VAL A 139 4.64 12.85 -14.56
C VAL A 139 5.69 13.94 -14.43
N GLN A 140 5.61 14.93 -15.33
CA GLN A 140 6.52 16.08 -15.31
C GLN A 140 6.12 17.06 -14.20
N LEU A 141 7.10 17.51 -13.44
CA LEU A 141 6.90 18.59 -12.49
C LEU A 141 6.75 19.93 -13.24
N PRO A 142 5.91 20.86 -12.74
CA PRO A 142 5.80 22.17 -13.35
C PRO A 142 7.12 22.93 -13.24
N LYS A 143 7.38 23.77 -14.23
CA LYS A 143 8.48 24.74 -14.13
C LYS A 143 8.04 25.90 -13.23
N ASP A 144 9.01 26.56 -12.63
CA ASP A 144 8.72 27.75 -11.81
C ASP A 144 7.92 28.80 -12.58
N GLY A 145 6.91 29.37 -11.94
CA GLY A 145 6.03 30.38 -12.54
C GLY A 145 4.95 29.87 -13.47
N GLN A 146 4.80 28.54 -13.63
CA GLN A 146 3.71 27.98 -14.42
C GLN A 146 2.38 28.01 -13.66
N PRO A 147 1.23 28.26 -14.35
CA PRO A 147 -0.08 28.36 -13.70
C PRO A 147 -0.58 27.03 -13.12
N ASP A 148 0.04 25.90 -13.49
CA ASP A 148 -0.29 24.56 -13.03
C ASP A 148 0.56 24.08 -11.83
N ALA A 149 1.38 24.96 -11.24
CA ALA A 149 2.26 24.62 -10.12
C ALA A 149 1.50 24.02 -8.92
N GLY A 150 0.31 24.54 -8.59
CA GLY A 150 -0.54 24.02 -7.51
C GLY A 150 -1.28 22.73 -7.83
N LEU A 151 -1.30 22.31 -9.10
CA LEU A 151 -2.01 21.13 -9.58
C LEU A 151 -1.10 19.89 -9.70
N THR A 152 0.16 20.00 -9.34
CA THR A 152 1.13 18.91 -9.37
C THR A 152 1.83 18.81 -8.03
N LYS A 153 1.88 17.59 -7.47
CA LYS A 153 2.60 17.29 -6.22
C LYS A 153 3.51 16.08 -6.39
N ASP A 154 4.71 16.18 -5.81
CA ASP A 154 5.67 15.09 -5.69
C ASP A 154 5.58 14.47 -4.29
N TYR A 155 5.37 13.15 -4.25
CA TYR A 155 5.25 12.38 -3.01
C TYR A 155 6.38 11.36 -2.85
N GLY A 156 7.39 11.35 -3.73
CA GLY A 156 8.46 10.34 -3.75
C GLY A 156 9.14 10.12 -2.40
N ASN A 157 9.26 11.17 -1.59
CA ASN A 157 9.85 11.10 -0.25
C ASN A 157 8.82 11.01 0.88
N SER A 158 7.53 10.79 0.59
CA SER A 158 6.49 10.74 1.62
C SER A 158 6.72 9.60 2.61
N ASN A 159 6.52 9.90 3.90
CA ASN A 159 6.50 8.91 4.98
C ASN A 159 5.19 8.10 5.03
N LEU A 160 4.22 8.46 4.18
CA LEU A 160 2.93 7.80 4.11
C LEU A 160 2.92 6.59 3.16
N HIS A 161 3.99 6.38 2.40
CA HIS A 161 4.17 5.20 1.57
C HIS A 161 4.10 3.92 2.40
N ARG A 162 3.37 2.92 1.90
CA ARG A 162 3.08 1.68 2.63
C ARG A 162 3.94 0.51 2.18
N PHE A 163 4.54 0.60 1.00
CA PHE A 163 5.18 -0.52 0.31
C PHE A 163 6.69 -0.32 0.11
N LYS A 164 7.29 0.75 0.65
CA LYS A 164 8.73 1.05 0.55
C LYS A 164 9.63 -0.07 1.08
N LYS A 165 9.16 -0.83 2.08
CA LYS A 165 9.94 -1.95 2.62
C LYS A 165 9.64 -3.19 1.81
N PRO A 166 10.65 -3.83 1.19
CA PRO A 166 10.52 -5.20 0.70
C PRO A 166 9.96 -6.07 1.84
N ASP A 167 9.17 -7.06 1.55
CA ASP A 167 8.56 -7.95 2.55
C ASP A 167 7.55 -7.28 3.51
N SER A 168 7.07 -6.09 3.19
CA SER A 168 6.02 -5.45 3.98
C SER A 168 4.77 -6.34 4.01
N LYS A 169 4.25 -6.60 5.22
CA LYS A 169 2.97 -7.30 5.41
C LYS A 169 1.80 -6.61 4.72
N ASN A 170 1.95 -5.35 4.33
CA ASN A 170 0.92 -4.61 3.60
C ASN A 170 0.58 -5.24 2.25
N PHE A 171 1.54 -5.92 1.59
CA PHE A 171 1.28 -6.63 0.32
C PHE A 171 0.25 -7.76 0.43
N SER A 172 0.13 -8.40 1.60
CA SER A 172 -0.86 -9.45 1.85
C SER A 172 -2.22 -8.92 2.33
N HIS A 173 -2.35 -7.60 2.52
CA HIS A 173 -3.56 -6.96 3.04
C HIS A 173 -4.08 -5.88 2.08
N ILE A 174 -4.09 -6.19 0.79
CA ILE A 174 -4.68 -5.36 -0.26
C ILE A 174 -6.06 -5.91 -0.59
N TYR A 175 -7.08 -5.08 -0.41
CA TYR A 175 -8.48 -5.44 -0.66
C TYR A 175 -9.11 -4.43 -1.62
N PRO A 176 -10.10 -4.83 -2.41
CA PRO A 176 -10.88 -3.90 -3.21
C PRO A 176 -11.60 -2.88 -2.32
N PRO A 177 -12.05 -1.74 -2.87
CA PRO A 177 -12.89 -0.82 -2.14
C PRO A 177 -14.09 -1.53 -1.52
N SER A 178 -14.30 -1.33 -0.22
CA SER A 178 -15.36 -1.96 0.56
C SER A 178 -15.88 -0.98 1.61
N SER A 179 -17.07 -1.24 2.16
CA SER A 179 -17.61 -0.47 3.30
C SER A 179 -16.84 -0.70 4.60
N MET A 180 -15.99 -1.73 4.64
CA MET A 180 -15.19 -2.10 5.80
C MET A 180 -13.79 -1.49 5.69
N LEU A 181 -13.37 -0.74 6.71
CA LEU A 181 -12.05 -0.16 6.83
C LEU A 181 -11.26 -0.80 7.97
N HIS A 182 -9.97 -0.97 7.72
CA HIS A 182 -8.98 -1.32 8.74
C HIS A 182 -8.28 -0.04 9.20
N LEU A 183 -8.37 0.22 10.49
CA LEU A 183 -7.68 1.30 11.18
C LEU A 183 -6.46 0.73 11.91
N SER A 184 -5.35 1.45 11.88
CA SER A 184 -4.14 1.08 12.64
C SER A 184 -3.40 2.31 13.16
N ASN A 185 -2.41 2.07 14.01
CA ASN A 185 -1.66 3.10 14.72
C ASN A 185 -2.53 3.90 15.71
N ILE A 186 -3.50 3.25 16.33
CA ILE A 186 -4.40 3.84 17.32
C ILE A 186 -3.69 3.81 18.69
N PRO A 187 -3.50 4.96 19.37
CA PRO A 187 -2.96 5.00 20.72
C PRO A 187 -3.85 4.24 21.72
N LYS A 188 -3.24 3.63 22.73
CA LYS A 188 -4.00 2.88 23.76
C LYS A 188 -4.96 3.75 24.58
N SER A 189 -4.72 5.05 24.65
CA SER A 189 -5.58 6.04 25.32
C SER A 189 -6.90 6.29 24.59
N ILE A 190 -6.93 6.07 23.28
CA ILE A 190 -8.10 6.31 22.43
C ILE A 190 -9.14 5.19 22.62
N LYS A 191 -10.37 5.59 22.82
CA LYS A 191 -11.53 4.70 23.00
C LYS A 191 -12.48 4.78 21.81
N ILE A 192 -13.48 3.88 21.75
CA ILE A 192 -14.48 3.87 20.67
C ILE A 192 -15.19 5.23 20.54
N PRO A 193 -15.69 5.88 21.62
CA PRO A 193 -16.35 7.17 21.47
C PRO A 193 -15.45 8.25 20.85
N ASP A 194 -14.14 8.26 21.16
CA ASP A 194 -13.20 9.23 20.59
C ASP A 194 -13.07 9.04 19.07
N LEU A 195 -12.98 7.78 18.63
CA LEU A 195 -12.91 7.46 17.20
C LEU A 195 -14.25 7.74 16.50
N GLN A 196 -15.38 7.43 17.15
CA GLN A 196 -16.70 7.77 16.60
C GLN A 196 -16.83 9.29 16.40
N ALA A 197 -16.35 10.10 17.33
CA ALA A 197 -16.32 11.55 17.20
C ALA A 197 -15.46 12.01 16.00
N VAL A 198 -14.32 11.34 15.73
CA VAL A 198 -13.46 11.63 14.56
C VAL A 198 -14.22 11.40 13.25
N PHE A 199 -15.00 10.31 13.14
CA PHE A 199 -15.84 10.06 11.97
C PHE A 199 -17.02 11.04 11.90
N GLY A 200 -17.67 11.32 13.02
CA GLY A 200 -18.77 12.30 13.12
C GLY A 200 -18.34 13.70 12.68
N ASN A 201 -17.11 14.14 12.99
CA ASN A 201 -16.57 15.45 12.58
C ASN A 201 -16.45 15.61 11.05
N ILE A 202 -16.40 14.53 10.30
CA ILE A 202 -16.41 14.57 8.82
C ILE A 202 -17.79 14.21 8.24
N GLY A 203 -18.83 14.14 9.11
CA GLY A 203 -20.21 13.87 8.73
C GLY A 203 -20.44 12.43 8.28
N LEU A 204 -19.82 11.45 8.96
CA LEU A 204 -20.01 10.02 8.71
C LEU A 204 -20.44 9.29 9.98
N ASP A 205 -21.44 8.43 9.83
CA ASP A 205 -21.92 7.55 10.87
C ASP A 205 -21.32 6.15 10.74
N VAL A 206 -20.71 5.67 11.83
CA VAL A 206 -20.13 4.35 11.88
C VAL A 206 -21.19 3.31 12.26
N GLN A 207 -21.36 2.29 11.42
CA GLN A 207 -22.32 1.20 11.64
C GLN A 207 -21.82 0.21 12.69
N SER A 208 -20.54 -0.15 12.61
CA SER A 208 -19.90 -1.02 13.60
C SER A 208 -18.46 -0.63 13.86
N PHE A 209 -17.98 -0.88 15.07
CA PHE A 209 -16.62 -0.59 15.50
C PHE A 209 -16.06 -1.73 16.34
N ASN A 210 -15.03 -2.42 15.83
CA ASN A 210 -14.46 -3.60 16.48
C ASN A 210 -12.94 -3.48 16.61
N PHE A 211 -12.43 -3.34 17.84
CA PHE A 211 -11.01 -3.48 18.10
C PHE A 211 -10.55 -4.93 17.97
N PHE A 212 -9.33 -5.13 17.48
CA PHE A 212 -8.72 -6.45 17.50
C PHE A 212 -8.47 -6.88 18.96
N PRO A 213 -8.94 -8.08 19.38
CA PRO A 213 -8.82 -8.52 20.77
C PRO A 213 -7.37 -8.58 21.27
N LYS A 214 -6.45 -8.96 20.39
CA LYS A 214 -5.02 -9.12 20.72
C LYS A 214 -4.21 -7.85 20.54
N ASP A 215 -4.69 -6.87 19.79
CA ASP A 215 -3.97 -5.62 19.51
C ASP A 215 -4.94 -4.44 19.34
N ARG A 216 -5.17 -3.73 20.44
CA ARG A 216 -6.04 -2.53 20.46
C ARG A 216 -5.48 -1.32 19.69
N LYS A 217 -4.29 -1.44 19.08
CA LYS A 217 -3.79 -0.43 18.15
C LYS A 217 -4.45 -0.54 16.77
N MET A 218 -5.27 -1.56 16.56
CA MET A 218 -5.97 -1.83 15.31
C MET A 218 -7.47 -2.02 15.55
N ALA A 219 -8.29 -1.58 14.60
CA ALA A 219 -9.73 -1.76 14.61
C ALA A 219 -10.27 -1.98 13.21
N LEU A 220 -11.42 -2.64 13.11
CA LEU A 220 -12.29 -2.66 11.93
C LEU A 220 -13.44 -1.71 12.16
N VAL A 221 -13.78 -0.96 11.11
CA VAL A 221 -14.89 -0.01 11.10
C VAL A 221 -15.73 -0.26 9.87
N GLU A 222 -17.02 -0.35 10.05
CA GLU A 222 -18.00 -0.49 8.98
C GLU A 222 -18.78 0.81 8.78
N LEU A 223 -18.80 1.28 7.54
CA LEU A 223 -19.57 2.44 7.09
C LEU A 223 -20.83 1.94 6.36
N ALA A 224 -21.78 2.83 6.10
CA ALA A 224 -23.04 2.47 5.43
C ALA A 224 -22.82 1.95 4.00
N ASN A 225 -21.80 2.44 3.32
CA ASN A 225 -21.48 2.06 1.93
C ASN A 225 -20.02 2.35 1.58
N VAL A 226 -19.62 1.91 0.37
CA VAL A 226 -18.27 2.08 -0.15
C VAL A 226 -17.91 3.55 -0.36
N ASP A 227 -18.85 4.39 -0.78
CA ASP A 227 -18.61 5.82 -1.04
C ASP A 227 -18.22 6.55 0.26
N GLU A 228 -18.89 6.23 1.36
CA GLU A 228 -18.56 6.75 2.70
C GLU A 228 -17.21 6.22 3.19
N ALA A 229 -16.92 4.95 2.95
CA ALA A 229 -15.63 4.37 3.31
C ALA A 229 -14.48 5.04 2.55
N ILE A 230 -14.64 5.35 1.27
CA ILE A 230 -13.65 6.10 0.49
C ILE A 230 -13.49 7.52 1.04
N LYS A 231 -14.59 8.20 1.38
CA LYS A 231 -14.55 9.52 2.01
C LYS A 231 -13.79 9.47 3.34
N ALA A 232 -14.08 8.48 4.18
CA ALA A 232 -13.38 8.26 5.44
C ALA A 232 -11.90 7.97 5.23
N LEU A 233 -11.55 7.07 4.30
CA LEU A 233 -10.18 6.75 3.94
C LEU A 233 -9.40 8.02 3.58
N ILE A 234 -9.93 8.83 2.67
CA ILE A 234 -9.26 10.04 2.17
C ILE A 234 -9.11 11.08 3.28
N LYS A 235 -10.14 11.31 4.08
CA LYS A 235 -10.16 12.39 5.09
C LYS A 235 -9.44 12.02 6.38
N LEU A 236 -9.42 10.73 6.74
CA LEU A 236 -8.88 10.28 8.02
C LEU A 236 -7.53 9.57 7.93
N HIS A 237 -7.04 9.23 6.73
CA HIS A 237 -5.68 8.72 6.60
C HIS A 237 -4.68 9.81 7.01
N ASN A 238 -3.80 9.48 7.93
CA ASN A 238 -2.84 10.40 8.56
C ASN A 238 -3.48 11.45 9.50
N TYR A 239 -4.74 11.28 9.91
CA TYR A 239 -5.34 12.13 10.93
C TYR A 239 -4.58 11.99 12.25
N GLN A 240 -4.23 13.12 12.87
CA GLN A 240 -3.49 13.13 14.12
C GLN A 240 -4.39 12.77 15.31
N LEU A 241 -4.16 11.60 15.91
CA LEU A 241 -4.87 11.14 17.10
C LEU A 241 -4.21 11.55 18.42
N SER A 242 -2.90 11.79 18.38
CA SER A 242 -2.10 12.30 19.51
C SER A 242 -0.84 12.98 18.96
N GLU A 243 -0.03 13.57 19.82
CA GLU A 243 1.22 14.24 19.43
C GLU A 243 2.14 13.36 18.57
N THR A 244 2.13 12.04 18.84
CA THR A 244 3.03 11.08 18.17
C THR A 244 2.34 10.07 17.29
N SER A 245 1.02 10.06 17.24
CA SER A 245 0.26 9.00 16.54
C SER A 245 -0.70 9.57 15.51
N HIS A 246 -0.52 9.10 14.28
CA HIS A 246 -1.38 9.44 13.15
C HIS A 246 -2.09 8.18 12.66
N LEU A 247 -3.40 8.28 12.49
CA LEU A 247 -4.26 7.19 12.04
C LEU A 247 -3.84 6.66 10.66
N ARG A 248 -3.76 5.36 10.51
CA ARG A 248 -3.57 4.69 9.23
C ARG A 248 -4.85 3.97 8.85
N VAL A 249 -5.36 4.27 7.67
CA VAL A 249 -6.63 3.73 7.17
C VAL A 249 -6.38 2.95 5.88
N SER A 250 -7.03 1.82 5.71
CA SER A 250 -7.04 1.02 4.46
C SER A 250 -8.35 0.26 4.35
N PHE A 251 -8.67 -0.25 3.14
CA PHE A 251 -9.79 -1.17 2.99
C PHE A 251 -9.51 -2.49 3.71
N ALA A 252 -10.57 -3.11 4.21
CA ALA A 252 -10.54 -4.44 4.78
C ALA A 252 -11.47 -5.38 3.99
N LYS A 253 -11.31 -6.67 4.21
CA LYS A 253 -12.23 -7.67 3.64
C LYS A 253 -13.65 -7.40 4.18
N PRO A 254 -14.67 -7.33 3.32
CA PRO A 254 -16.04 -7.19 3.78
C PRO A 254 -16.39 -8.32 4.75
N SER A 255 -17.12 -7.99 5.84
CA SER A 255 -17.73 -9.02 6.67
C SER A 255 -18.77 -9.76 5.81
N ILE A 256 -18.65 -11.07 5.73
CA ILE A 256 -19.69 -11.89 5.11
C ILE A 256 -20.83 -11.89 6.14
N SER A 257 -21.83 -11.05 5.94
CA SER A 257 -23.10 -11.15 6.66
C SER A 257 -23.78 -12.40 6.10
N TYR A 258 -23.77 -13.47 6.86
CA TYR A 258 -24.68 -14.58 6.62
C TYR A 258 -26.08 -14.07 7.00
N SER A 259 -26.86 -13.65 6.01
CA SER A 259 -28.29 -13.39 6.12
C SER A 259 -29.06 -14.71 6.01
#